data_978770e40a45dafdad5db5783d376e4f
#
_entry.id   978770e40a45dafdad5db5783d376e4f
#
_cell.length_a   1.000
_cell.length_b   1.000
_cell.length_c   1.000
_cell.angle_alpha   90.00
_cell.angle_beta   90.00
_cell.angle_gamma   90.00
#
_symmetry.space_group_name_H-M   'P 1'
#
loop_
_entity.id
_entity.type
_entity.pdbx_description
1 polymer ?
#
loop_
_entity_poly.entity_id
_entity_poly.type
_entity_poly.pdbx_seq_one_letter_code
_entity_poly.pdbx_strand_id
1 'polypeptide(L)'
;MPIEIEKKYRLTKSQRRAIEQRLRDLSLMPGELEHEENTIYRGGVLDRPGCALRLRRVNGRAKLTFKQRRPTKSAIKHQEENELLIADADAMAAILAALEFRPGLIYEKRRTRWHVGRAIVVIDELPFGLFMEIEASVKEINRVEKLLGAQDLPAVMETYPGLTRQLGEMKGGVVEARFRSKAQPLRSPRSRRKRPGSRKSVG
;
A
#
# COMPACT_ATOMS: atom_id res chain seq x y z
N MET A 1 1.45 9.56 23.16
CA MET A 1 1.03 9.05 21.84
C MET A 1 0.94 7.54 21.92
N PRO A 2 -0.06 6.89 21.35
CA PRO A 2 -0.17 5.44 21.39
C PRO A 2 1.00 4.81 20.61
N ILE A 3 1.68 3.84 21.23
CA ILE A 3 2.68 3.02 20.56
C ILE A 3 1.90 1.98 19.75
N GLU A 4 2.02 2.03 18.45
CA GLU A 4 1.46 1.02 17.55
C GLU A 4 2.36 -0.22 17.57
N ILE A 5 1.79 -1.37 17.92
CA ILE A 5 2.47 -2.67 17.92
C ILE A 5 1.86 -3.50 16.82
N GLU A 6 2.67 -3.92 15.87
CA GLU A 6 2.26 -4.76 14.74
C GLU A 6 3.17 -5.97 14.57
N LYS A 7 2.63 -7.04 14.05
CA LYS A 7 3.39 -8.21 13.56
C LYS A 7 2.96 -8.54 12.14
N LYS A 8 3.93 -8.65 11.24
CA LYS A 8 3.72 -8.83 9.80
C LYS A 8 4.12 -10.23 9.36
N TYR A 9 3.38 -10.79 8.41
CA TYR A 9 3.62 -12.10 7.81
C TYR A 9 3.54 -12.01 6.30
N ARG A 10 4.36 -12.79 5.61
CA ARG A 10 4.21 -13.01 4.17
C ARG A 10 3.28 -14.20 3.94
N LEU A 11 2.34 -14.04 3.00
CA LEU A 11 1.34 -15.06 2.71
C LEU A 11 1.51 -15.63 1.30
N THR A 12 1.23 -16.90 1.16
CA THR A 12 0.87 -17.51 -0.12
C THR A 12 -0.61 -17.23 -0.43
N LYS A 13 -1.04 -17.45 -1.68
CA LYS A 13 -2.46 -17.31 -2.06
C LYS A 13 -3.37 -18.26 -1.28
N SER A 14 -2.90 -19.48 -0.98
CA SER A 14 -3.65 -20.48 -0.18
C SER A 14 -3.79 -20.03 1.27
N GLN A 15 -2.72 -19.53 1.90
CA GLN A 15 -2.74 -19.01 3.26
C GLN A 15 -3.67 -17.81 3.40
N ARG A 16 -3.61 -16.85 2.45
CA ARG A 16 -4.56 -15.73 2.41
C ARG A 16 -6.00 -16.23 2.41
N ARG A 17 -6.36 -17.16 1.51
CA ARG A 17 -7.72 -17.71 1.42
C ARG A 17 -8.15 -18.38 2.73
N ALA A 18 -7.27 -19.17 3.34
CA ALA A 18 -7.55 -19.85 4.59
C ALA A 18 -7.80 -18.86 5.75
N ILE A 19 -6.99 -17.81 5.84
CA ILE A 19 -7.14 -16.75 6.86
C ILE A 19 -8.45 -15.97 6.63
N GLU A 20 -8.73 -15.54 5.40
CA GLU A 20 -9.97 -14.83 5.07
C GLU A 20 -11.21 -15.71 5.33
N GLN A 21 -11.12 -17.03 5.09
CA GLN A 21 -12.21 -17.95 5.41
C GLN A 21 -12.45 -18.04 6.92
N ARG A 22 -11.39 -18.19 7.72
CA ARG A 22 -11.51 -18.21 9.19
C ARG A 22 -12.10 -16.92 9.75
N LEU A 23 -11.73 -15.77 9.17
CA LEU A 23 -12.33 -14.48 9.56
C LEU A 23 -13.85 -14.46 9.28
N ARG A 24 -14.28 -15.01 8.15
CA ARG A 24 -15.72 -15.15 7.80
C ARG A 24 -16.43 -16.15 8.71
N ASP A 25 -15.80 -17.28 9.02
CA ASP A 25 -16.36 -18.30 9.93
C ASP A 25 -16.60 -17.74 11.34
N LEU A 26 -15.85 -16.70 11.72
CA LEU A 26 -16.06 -15.91 12.94
C LEU A 26 -17.16 -14.85 12.79
N SER A 27 -17.90 -14.85 11.69
CA SER A 27 -18.93 -13.85 11.35
C SER A 27 -18.40 -12.42 11.27
N LEU A 28 -17.09 -12.26 10.95
CA LEU A 28 -16.49 -10.95 10.75
C LEU A 28 -16.64 -10.53 9.28
N MET A 29 -16.86 -9.24 9.08
CA MET A 29 -16.98 -8.65 7.74
C MET A 29 -15.71 -7.88 7.40
N PRO A 30 -15.23 -7.98 6.14
CA PRO A 30 -14.14 -7.14 5.68
C PRO A 30 -14.57 -5.69 5.60
N GLY A 31 -13.67 -4.78 5.94
CA GLY A 31 -13.80 -3.38 5.58
C GLY A 31 -13.71 -3.15 4.07
N GLU A 32 -13.92 -1.91 3.66
CA GLU A 32 -13.78 -1.51 2.26
C GLU A 32 -12.36 -1.81 1.74
N LEU A 33 -12.28 -2.24 0.48
CA LEU A 33 -10.99 -2.41 -0.20
C LEU A 33 -10.38 -1.03 -0.49
N GLU A 34 -9.26 -0.76 0.15
CA GLU A 34 -8.50 0.46 -0.06
C GLU A 34 -7.44 0.25 -1.14
N HIS A 35 -7.40 1.17 -2.11
CA HIS A 35 -6.32 1.28 -3.07
C HIS A 35 -5.40 2.41 -2.63
N GLU A 36 -4.19 2.07 -2.22
CA GLU A 36 -3.21 3.04 -1.74
C GLU A 36 -2.08 3.22 -2.75
N GLU A 37 -1.74 4.49 -3.03
CA GLU A 37 -0.45 4.87 -3.57
C GLU A 37 0.34 5.59 -2.47
N ASN A 38 1.55 5.13 -2.21
CA ASN A 38 2.42 5.67 -1.17
C ASN A 38 3.69 6.23 -1.83
N THR A 39 3.90 7.53 -1.73
CA THR A 39 5.13 8.20 -2.16
C THR A 39 5.98 8.53 -0.94
N ILE A 40 7.19 8.01 -0.88
CA ILE A 40 8.19 8.33 0.15
C ILE A 40 9.14 9.37 -0.44
N TYR A 41 9.22 10.51 0.22
CA TYR A 41 10.07 11.62 -0.19
C TYR A 41 11.47 11.51 0.39
N ARG A 42 12.43 12.16 -0.28
CA ARG A 42 13.84 12.33 0.11
C ARG A 42 14.28 13.76 -0.14
N GLY A 43 15.42 14.12 0.39
CA GLY A 43 16.06 15.43 0.27
C GLY A 43 16.18 16.13 1.61
N GLY A 44 17.23 16.91 1.79
CA GLY A 44 17.48 17.68 3.00
C GLY A 44 17.45 16.84 4.28
N VAL A 45 16.61 17.22 5.23
CA VAL A 45 16.45 16.53 6.52
C VAL A 45 15.90 15.11 6.40
N LEU A 46 15.22 14.77 5.30
CA LEU A 46 14.63 13.45 5.08
C LEU A 46 15.67 12.37 4.75
N ASP A 47 16.89 12.77 4.37
CA ASP A 47 17.99 11.84 4.11
C ASP A 47 18.70 11.40 5.41
N ARG A 48 18.32 11.99 6.54
CA ARG A 48 18.84 11.58 7.86
C ARG A 48 18.25 10.22 8.26
N PRO A 49 19.03 9.36 8.91
CA PRO A 49 18.55 8.08 9.43
C PRO A 49 17.33 8.27 10.34
N GLY A 50 16.29 7.46 10.13
CA GLY A 50 15.10 7.48 10.97
C GLY A 50 14.01 8.46 10.55
N CYS A 51 14.29 9.40 9.63
CA CYS A 51 13.26 10.29 9.07
C CYS A 51 12.57 9.66 7.87
N ALA A 52 11.25 9.83 7.78
CA ALA A 52 10.46 9.45 6.61
C ALA A 52 9.27 10.40 6.44
N LEU A 53 9.11 10.93 5.24
CA LEU A 53 7.93 11.70 4.84
C LEU A 53 7.18 10.93 3.77
N ARG A 54 5.92 10.62 4.04
CA ARG A 54 5.05 9.86 3.16
C ARG A 54 3.80 10.65 2.79
N LEU A 55 3.57 10.81 1.51
CA LEU A 55 2.26 11.22 0.98
C LEU A 55 1.53 9.95 0.52
N ARG A 56 0.40 9.65 1.16
CA ARG A 56 -0.45 8.51 0.83
C ARG A 56 -1.72 9.01 0.16
N ARG A 57 -2.06 8.43 -0.98
CA ARG A 57 -3.36 8.58 -1.65
C ARG A 57 -4.18 7.32 -1.42
N VAL A 58 -5.42 7.46 -0.99
CA VAL A 58 -6.34 6.35 -0.71
C VAL A 58 -7.74 6.75 -1.14
N ASN A 59 -8.31 6.07 -2.14
CA ASN A 59 -9.72 6.26 -2.55
C ASN A 59 -10.13 7.75 -2.67
N GLY A 60 -9.31 8.57 -3.34
CA GLY A 60 -9.57 10.00 -3.53
C GLY A 60 -9.26 10.91 -2.33
N ARG A 61 -8.78 10.34 -1.22
CA ARG A 61 -8.28 11.11 -0.06
C ARG A 61 -6.76 11.05 -0.01
N ALA A 62 -6.16 11.99 0.69
CA ALA A 62 -4.73 11.97 0.90
C ALA A 62 -4.36 12.22 2.36
N LYS A 63 -3.20 11.69 2.74
CA LYS A 63 -2.63 11.84 4.08
C LYS A 63 -1.13 12.07 3.95
N LEU A 64 -0.64 13.11 4.59
CA LEU A 64 0.80 13.36 4.76
C LEU A 64 1.20 12.85 6.14
N THR A 65 2.23 12.01 6.19
CA THR A 65 2.75 11.44 7.43
C THR A 65 4.24 11.73 7.52
N PHE A 66 4.68 12.40 8.58
CA PHE A 66 6.09 12.52 8.94
C PHE A 66 6.38 11.60 10.11
N LYS A 67 7.40 10.75 9.95
CA LYS A 67 7.86 9.82 10.97
C LYS A 67 9.30 10.14 11.32
N GLN A 68 9.57 10.21 12.62
CA GLN A 68 10.93 10.33 13.13
C GLN A 68 11.20 9.24 14.16
N ARG A 69 12.09 8.33 13.81
CA ARG A 69 12.54 7.29 14.72
C ARG A 69 13.62 7.86 15.62
N ARG A 70 13.44 7.75 16.93
CA ARG A 70 14.49 8.09 17.89
C ARG A 70 15.46 6.91 18.03
N PRO A 71 16.78 7.15 18.02
CA PRO A 71 17.75 6.11 18.35
C PRO A 71 17.43 5.52 19.72
N THR A 72 17.27 4.22 19.82
CA THR A 72 17.07 3.52 21.07
C THR A 72 17.89 2.24 21.08
N LYS A 73 18.45 1.87 22.23
CA LYS A 73 19.09 0.57 22.45
C LYS A 73 18.06 -0.53 22.76
N SER A 74 16.78 -0.16 22.90
CA SER A 74 15.67 -1.09 23.17
C SER A 74 15.17 -1.76 21.89
N ALA A 75 14.72 -3.02 22.00
CA ALA A 75 13.98 -3.69 20.93
C ALA A 75 12.61 -3.03 20.66
N ILE A 76 12.13 -2.18 21.57
CA ILE A 76 10.90 -1.40 21.41
C ILE A 76 11.22 -0.17 20.57
N LYS A 77 10.58 -0.05 19.42
CA LYS A 77 10.74 1.08 18.51
C LYS A 77 9.91 2.26 19.02
N HIS A 78 10.58 3.34 19.44
CA HIS A 78 9.94 4.62 19.72
C HIS A 78 9.98 5.49 18.47
N GLN A 79 8.81 5.86 17.96
CA GLN A 79 8.66 6.63 16.75
C GLN A 79 7.67 7.77 16.99
N GLU A 80 8.09 8.99 16.71
CA GLU A 80 7.18 10.13 16.63
C GLU A 80 6.50 10.11 15.27
N GLU A 81 5.20 10.26 15.26
CA GLU A 81 4.40 10.31 14.05
C GLU A 81 3.47 11.51 14.06
N ASN A 82 3.57 12.34 13.03
CA ASN A 82 2.69 13.48 12.78
C ASN A 82 1.93 13.22 11.48
N GLU A 83 0.61 13.21 11.54
CA GLU A 83 -0.26 12.97 10.40
C GLU A 83 -1.20 14.13 10.15
N LEU A 84 -1.41 14.45 8.87
CA LEU A 84 -2.38 15.43 8.39
C LEU A 84 -3.19 14.84 7.24
N LEU A 85 -4.50 15.08 7.28
CA LEU A 85 -5.36 14.86 6.11
C LEU A 85 -5.13 15.99 5.11
N ILE A 86 -4.94 15.64 3.86
CA ILE A 86 -4.65 16.55 2.76
C ILE A 86 -5.83 16.52 1.80
N ALA A 87 -6.41 17.69 1.54
CA ALA A 87 -7.54 17.84 0.62
C ALA A 87 -7.11 17.65 -0.83
N ASP A 88 -5.93 18.18 -1.20
CA ASP A 88 -5.37 18.11 -2.56
C ASP A 88 -3.95 17.52 -2.51
N ALA A 89 -3.83 16.27 -2.93
CA ALA A 89 -2.55 15.57 -2.94
C ALA A 89 -1.57 16.09 -3.99
N ASP A 90 -2.07 16.63 -5.10
CA ASP A 90 -1.23 17.11 -6.19
C ASP A 90 -0.66 18.48 -5.84
N ALA A 91 -1.46 19.36 -5.24
CA ALA A 91 -0.99 20.61 -4.67
C ALA A 91 0.07 20.37 -3.58
N MET A 92 -0.14 19.38 -2.69
CA MET A 92 0.84 19.02 -1.68
C MET A 92 2.14 18.49 -2.33
N ALA A 93 2.06 17.65 -3.34
CA ALA A 93 3.23 17.17 -4.05
C ALA A 93 4.01 18.31 -4.73
N ALA A 94 3.31 19.32 -5.30
CA ALA A 94 3.92 20.51 -5.88
C ALA A 94 4.63 21.38 -4.82
N ILE A 95 4.03 21.55 -3.64
CA ILE A 95 4.65 22.26 -2.51
C ILE A 95 5.92 21.53 -2.07
N LEU A 96 5.87 20.21 -1.91
CA LEU A 96 7.04 19.43 -1.54
C LEU A 96 8.16 19.52 -2.57
N ALA A 97 7.81 19.54 -3.86
CA ALA A 97 8.78 19.74 -4.94
C ALA A 97 9.40 21.14 -4.91
N ALA A 98 8.62 22.19 -4.64
CA ALA A 98 9.10 23.56 -4.48
C ALA A 98 10.05 23.72 -3.27
N LEU A 99 9.84 22.90 -2.23
CA LEU A 99 10.74 22.79 -1.06
C LEU A 99 11.92 21.83 -1.30
N GLU A 100 12.18 21.44 -2.56
CA GLU A 100 13.27 20.55 -2.97
C GLU A 100 13.18 19.11 -2.46
N PHE A 101 12.04 18.70 -1.87
CA PHE A 101 11.79 17.29 -1.58
C PHE A 101 11.35 16.55 -2.84
N ARG A 102 11.96 15.40 -3.11
CA ARG A 102 11.72 14.62 -4.32
C ARG A 102 11.23 13.21 -3.99
N PRO A 103 10.34 12.61 -4.80
CA PRO A 103 10.01 11.21 -4.67
C PRO A 103 11.29 10.35 -4.73
N GLY A 104 11.49 9.50 -3.73
CA GLY A 104 12.59 8.53 -3.71
C GLY A 104 12.10 7.11 -3.92
N LEU A 105 10.82 6.86 -3.56
CA LEU A 105 10.23 5.55 -3.64
C LEU A 105 8.70 5.68 -3.75
N ILE A 106 8.09 4.87 -4.62
CA ILE A 106 6.64 4.80 -4.78
C ILE A 106 6.21 3.35 -4.75
N TYR A 107 5.16 3.03 -3.98
CA TYR A 107 4.55 1.71 -4.02
C TYR A 107 3.04 1.78 -3.90
N GLU A 108 2.39 0.88 -4.59
CA GLU A 108 0.96 0.67 -4.52
C GLU A 108 0.66 -0.54 -3.64
N LYS A 109 -0.48 -0.50 -2.97
CA LYS A 109 -1.03 -1.65 -2.31
C LYS A 109 -2.56 -1.62 -2.30
N ARG A 110 -3.15 -2.80 -2.20
CA ARG A 110 -4.57 -3.02 -1.95
C ARG A 110 -4.71 -3.56 -0.55
N ARG A 111 -5.50 -2.90 0.29
CA ARG A 111 -5.65 -3.20 1.71
C ARG A 111 -7.09 -3.51 2.07
N THR A 112 -7.29 -4.59 2.81
CA THR A 112 -8.56 -4.90 3.46
C THR A 112 -8.33 -5.06 4.95
N ARG A 113 -9.17 -4.40 5.77
CA ARG A 113 -9.10 -4.47 7.24
C ARG A 113 -10.22 -5.32 7.79
N TRP A 114 -9.92 -6.03 8.90
CA TRP A 114 -10.86 -6.83 9.67
C TRP A 114 -10.70 -6.48 11.14
N HIS A 115 -11.82 -6.22 11.82
CA HIS A 115 -11.83 -5.98 13.26
C HIS A 115 -12.06 -7.29 14.02
N VAL A 116 -11.06 -7.73 14.81
CA VAL A 116 -11.08 -8.98 15.57
C VAL A 116 -11.00 -8.66 17.06
N GLY A 117 -12.14 -8.26 17.63
CA GLY A 117 -12.19 -7.73 18.99
C GLY A 117 -11.40 -6.41 19.10
N ARG A 118 -10.30 -6.42 19.87
CA ARG A 118 -9.42 -5.25 20.04
C ARG A 118 -8.27 -5.19 19.05
N ALA A 119 -8.15 -6.19 18.19
CA ALA A 119 -7.10 -6.25 17.17
C ALA A 119 -7.64 -5.84 15.80
N ILE A 120 -6.76 -5.30 14.97
CA ILE A 120 -7.01 -5.09 13.54
C ILE A 120 -6.14 -6.08 12.78
N VAL A 121 -6.78 -6.91 11.96
CA VAL A 121 -6.10 -7.78 11.00
C VAL A 121 -6.17 -7.11 9.64
N VAL A 122 -5.02 -6.92 9.04
CA VAL A 122 -4.89 -6.28 7.74
C VAL A 122 -4.39 -7.31 6.72
N ILE A 123 -5.05 -7.40 5.59
CA ILE A 123 -4.59 -8.17 4.44
C ILE A 123 -4.16 -7.19 3.36
N ASP A 124 -2.88 -7.21 3.04
CA ASP A 124 -2.25 -6.35 2.04
C ASP A 124 -1.83 -7.17 0.82
N GLU A 125 -2.18 -6.67 -0.36
CA GLU A 125 -1.63 -7.12 -1.63
C GLU A 125 -0.73 -6.01 -2.18
N LEU A 126 0.53 -6.35 -2.45
CA LEU A 126 1.51 -5.48 -3.10
C LEU A 126 1.94 -6.11 -4.42
N PRO A 127 2.54 -5.35 -5.36
CA PRO A 127 3.01 -5.89 -6.64
C PRO A 127 3.98 -7.08 -6.49
N PHE A 128 4.66 -7.17 -5.36
CA PHE A 128 5.65 -8.20 -5.06
C PHE A 128 5.19 -9.26 -4.03
N GLY A 129 3.93 -9.27 -3.62
CA GLY A 129 3.41 -10.33 -2.74
C GLY A 129 2.22 -9.97 -1.89
N LEU A 130 1.78 -10.97 -1.12
CA LEU A 130 0.67 -10.89 -0.18
C LEU A 130 1.20 -10.86 1.24
N PHE A 131 0.60 -10.04 2.09
CA PHE A 131 1.00 -9.89 3.47
C PHE A 131 -0.22 -9.83 4.38
N MET A 132 -0.02 -10.19 5.63
CA MET A 132 -0.95 -9.94 6.73
C MET A 132 -0.21 -9.14 7.81
N GLU A 133 -0.87 -8.16 8.39
CA GLU A 133 -0.43 -7.47 9.60
C GLU A 133 -1.48 -7.68 10.69
N ILE A 134 -1.04 -7.87 11.93
CA ILE A 134 -1.91 -7.89 13.11
C ILE A 134 -1.47 -6.73 14.00
N GLU A 135 -2.33 -5.74 14.15
CA GLU A 135 -2.12 -4.52 14.91
C GLU A 135 -2.87 -4.62 16.24
N ALA A 136 -2.17 -4.78 17.36
CA ALA A 136 -2.75 -4.88 18.70
C ALA A 136 -1.67 -4.91 19.79
N SER A 137 -2.07 -5.06 21.06
CA SER A 137 -1.12 -5.45 22.11
C SER A 137 -0.54 -6.84 21.85
N VAL A 138 0.66 -7.12 22.37
CA VAL A 138 1.34 -8.43 22.20
C VAL A 138 0.45 -9.60 22.58
N LYS A 139 -0.32 -9.46 23.68
CA LYS A 139 -1.28 -10.49 24.13
C LYS A 139 -2.36 -10.76 23.10
N GLU A 140 -2.92 -9.70 22.50
CA GLU A 140 -3.96 -9.82 21.49
C GLU A 140 -3.41 -10.34 20.15
N ILE A 141 -2.19 -9.95 19.76
CA ILE A 141 -1.51 -10.53 18.60
C ILE A 141 -1.42 -12.05 18.74
N ASN A 142 -0.89 -12.55 19.86
CA ASN A 142 -0.76 -13.98 20.12
C ASN A 142 -2.11 -14.71 20.13
N ARG A 143 -3.17 -14.06 20.62
CA ARG A 143 -4.52 -14.61 20.58
C ARG A 143 -5.06 -14.72 19.16
N VAL A 144 -4.89 -13.66 18.37
CA VAL A 144 -5.39 -13.62 16.99
C VAL A 144 -4.59 -14.57 16.09
N GLU A 145 -3.27 -14.69 16.28
CA GLU A 145 -2.45 -15.70 15.59
C GLU A 145 -3.02 -17.11 15.77
N LYS A 146 -3.35 -17.49 17.02
CA LYS A 146 -3.97 -18.80 17.33
C LYS A 146 -5.31 -18.95 16.62
N LEU A 147 -6.14 -17.93 16.70
CA LEU A 147 -7.47 -17.92 16.11
C LEU A 147 -7.42 -18.11 14.58
N LEU A 148 -6.44 -17.48 13.94
CA LEU A 148 -6.25 -17.55 12.49
C LEU A 148 -5.33 -18.70 12.04
N GLY A 149 -4.75 -19.49 12.97
CA GLY A 149 -3.77 -20.54 12.68
C GLY A 149 -2.53 -19.97 11.97
N ALA A 150 -2.06 -18.83 12.44
CA ALA A 150 -0.94 -18.10 11.85
C ALA A 150 0.35 -18.20 12.69
N GLN A 151 0.37 -19.01 13.76
CA GLN A 151 1.48 -19.09 14.72
C GLN A 151 2.80 -19.52 14.07
N ASP A 152 2.70 -20.44 13.10
CA ASP A 152 3.86 -21.01 12.41
C ASP A 152 4.27 -20.20 11.17
N LEU A 153 3.58 -19.10 10.88
CA LEU A 153 3.96 -18.24 9.76
C LEU A 153 5.22 -17.42 10.12
N PRO A 154 6.21 -17.38 9.22
CA PRO A 154 7.41 -16.60 9.46
C PRO A 154 7.08 -15.10 9.51
N ALA A 155 7.50 -14.44 10.59
CA ALA A 155 7.35 -12.99 10.72
C ALA A 155 8.30 -12.26 9.75
N VAL A 156 7.81 -11.16 9.17
CA VAL A 156 8.57 -10.27 8.28
C VAL A 156 8.90 -9.00 9.03
N MET A 157 10.18 -8.78 9.31
CA MET A 157 10.65 -7.59 10.03
C MET A 157 10.82 -6.38 9.11
N GLU A 158 10.94 -6.61 7.80
CA GLU A 158 11.17 -5.56 6.82
C GLU A 158 9.91 -4.71 6.60
N THR A 159 10.10 -3.42 6.38
CA THR A 159 9.02 -2.48 6.09
C THR A 159 8.63 -2.54 4.60
N TYR A 160 7.41 -2.11 4.24
CA TYR A 160 7.05 -2.02 2.81
C TYR A 160 7.96 -1.10 1.99
N PRO A 161 8.40 0.08 2.50
CA PRO A 161 9.44 0.85 1.83
C PRO A 161 10.76 0.08 1.64
N GLY A 162 11.18 -0.71 2.62
CA GLY A 162 12.38 -1.56 2.52
C GLY A 162 12.22 -2.66 1.47
N LEU A 163 11.10 -3.39 1.51
CA LEU A 163 10.77 -4.39 0.49
C LEU A 163 10.67 -3.77 -0.91
N THR A 164 10.13 -2.56 -1.02
CA THR A 164 10.05 -1.85 -2.30
C THR A 164 11.43 -1.49 -2.83
N ARG A 165 12.38 -1.08 -1.98
CA ARG A 165 13.78 -0.85 -2.41
C ARG A 165 14.44 -2.10 -2.96
N GLN A 166 14.13 -3.26 -2.41
CA GLN A 166 14.72 -4.54 -2.80
C GLN A 166 14.06 -5.14 -4.05
N LEU A 167 12.75 -4.96 -4.23
CA LEU A 167 11.95 -5.71 -5.20
C LEU A 167 11.28 -4.81 -6.27
N GLY A 168 11.39 -3.50 -6.13
CA GLY A 168 10.86 -2.52 -7.08
C GLY A 168 11.78 -2.32 -8.29
N GLU A 169 11.26 -1.60 -9.27
CA GLU A 169 11.98 -1.23 -10.49
C GLU A 169 12.44 0.23 -10.41
N MET A 170 13.68 0.51 -10.83
CA MET A 170 14.19 1.88 -10.92
C MET A 170 13.63 2.57 -12.16
N LYS A 171 12.93 3.69 -11.98
CA LYS A 171 12.38 4.52 -13.07
C LYS A 171 12.65 6.00 -12.79
N GLY A 172 13.40 6.65 -13.66
CA GLY A 172 13.67 8.10 -13.53
C GLY A 172 14.31 8.51 -12.19
N GLY A 173 15.10 7.65 -11.56
CA GLY A 173 15.71 7.91 -10.25
C GLY A 173 14.80 7.63 -9.05
N VAL A 174 13.61 7.07 -9.27
CA VAL A 174 12.64 6.65 -8.24
C VAL A 174 12.51 5.12 -8.29
N VAL A 175 12.51 4.47 -7.13
CA VAL A 175 12.21 3.04 -7.06
C VAL A 175 10.69 2.86 -6.97
N GLU A 176 10.12 2.13 -7.92
CA GLU A 176 8.67 1.95 -8.01
C GLU A 176 8.26 0.48 -7.88
N ALA A 177 7.17 0.26 -7.16
CA ALA A 177 6.44 -1.00 -7.15
C ALA A 177 4.95 -0.70 -7.40
N ARG A 178 4.54 -0.81 -8.66
CA ARG A 178 3.17 -0.54 -9.12
C ARG A 178 2.52 -1.82 -9.63
N PHE A 179 1.22 -1.94 -9.46
CA PHE A 179 0.46 -2.98 -10.13
C PHE A 179 0.52 -2.76 -11.64
N ARG A 180 0.76 -3.83 -12.39
CA ARG A 180 0.67 -3.75 -13.84
C ARG A 180 -0.78 -3.45 -14.21
N SER A 181 -1.02 -2.34 -14.91
CA SER A 181 -2.32 -2.11 -15.53
C SER A 181 -2.55 -3.25 -16.52
N LYS A 182 -3.71 -3.90 -16.46
CA LYS A 182 -4.11 -4.79 -17.56
C LYS A 182 -4.14 -3.91 -18.80
N ALA A 183 -3.22 -4.14 -19.75
CA ALA A 183 -3.24 -3.45 -21.03
C ALA A 183 -4.66 -3.57 -21.59
N GLN A 184 -5.33 -2.44 -21.84
CA GLN A 184 -6.57 -2.48 -22.61
C GLN A 184 -6.24 -3.15 -23.93
N PRO A 185 -6.98 -4.20 -24.36
CA PRO A 185 -6.75 -4.76 -25.67
C PRO A 185 -6.88 -3.63 -26.68
N LEU A 186 -5.86 -3.46 -27.52
CA LEU A 186 -5.85 -2.50 -28.61
C LEU A 186 -7.19 -2.60 -29.33
N ARG A 187 -7.98 -1.54 -29.29
CA ARG A 187 -9.19 -1.44 -30.12
C ARG A 187 -8.72 -1.62 -31.57
N SER A 188 -9.10 -2.74 -32.18
CA SER A 188 -8.88 -2.95 -33.60
C SER A 188 -9.43 -1.75 -34.37
N PRO A 189 -8.71 -1.22 -35.38
CA PRO A 189 -9.19 -0.09 -36.16
C PRO A 189 -10.49 -0.50 -36.81
N ARG A 190 -11.55 0.25 -36.52
CA ARG A 190 -12.85 0.08 -37.19
C ARG A 190 -12.61 0.11 -38.68
N SER A 191 -12.85 -1.00 -39.37
CA SER A 191 -12.86 -1.08 -40.82
C SER A 191 -13.82 0.00 -41.37
N ARG A 192 -13.27 0.91 -42.16
CA ARG A 192 -14.04 1.92 -42.90
C ARG A 192 -15.03 1.15 -43.81
N ARG A 193 -16.29 1.09 -43.47
CA ARG A 193 -17.35 0.68 -44.39
C ARG A 193 -17.30 1.64 -45.58
N LYS A 194 -16.94 1.11 -46.77
CA LYS A 194 -17.10 1.81 -48.05
C LYS A 194 -18.58 2.14 -48.23
N ARG A 195 -18.91 3.41 -48.47
CA ARG A 195 -20.24 3.85 -48.90
C ARG A 195 -20.48 3.31 -50.31
N PRO A 196 -21.64 2.74 -50.64
CA PRO A 196 -21.98 2.36 -51.98
C PRO A 196 -22.15 3.62 -52.83
N GLY A 197 -21.52 3.62 -54.01
CA GLY A 197 -21.56 4.71 -54.98
C GLY A 197 -22.97 4.96 -55.49
N SER A 198 -23.36 6.23 -55.56
CA SER A 198 -24.57 6.70 -56.23
C SER A 198 -24.42 6.48 -57.72
N ARG A 199 -25.26 5.64 -58.32
CA ARG A 199 -25.47 5.55 -59.77
C ARG A 199 -26.06 6.87 -60.25
N LYS A 200 -25.37 7.56 -61.16
CA LYS A 200 -25.93 8.60 -61.99
C LYS A 200 -26.79 7.92 -63.05
N SER A 201 -28.07 8.23 -63.10
CA SER A 201 -28.93 7.99 -64.23
C SER A 201 -28.71 9.08 -65.24
N VAL A 202 -28.37 8.67 -66.47
CA VAL A 202 -28.44 9.49 -67.69
C VAL A 202 -29.80 9.23 -68.32
N GLY A 203 -30.47 10.29 -68.66
CA GLY A 203 -31.70 10.34 -69.38
C GLY A 203 -32.09 11.80 -69.62
#